data_dee1c7628b50c68abc0a2138739f6d63
#
_entry.id   dee1c7628b50c68abc0a2138739f6d63
#
_cell.length_a   1.000
_cell.length_b   1.000
_cell.length_c   1.000
_cell.angle_alpha   90.00
_cell.angle_beta   90.00
_cell.angle_gamma   90.00
#
_symmetry.space_group_name_H-M   'P 1'
#
loop_
_entity.id
_entity.type
_entity.pdbx_description
1 polymer ?
#
loop_
_entity_poly.entity_id
_entity_poly.type
_entity_poly.pdbx_seq_one_letter_code
_entity_poly.pdbx_strand_id
1 'polypeptide(L)'
;MAFQNMVQEMLGIPGCNLGLVKTKINEALQAIQNENVWSFQLQTGGWLTPSLLGSPTTTFLSPGTITVTPFTSTITGDVTASAAWLATLTNPPLLTQYQIRVPYYSLYNIIALDATDTSAVALTLDRPWMEPAQTNGGYMAYQAYYPAPAGFKRWYNIRDTTNNNQMDWWSKTQIDLANEDAERTDFAQPLYVVPYGQDTRTGSATYGQMLYELWPHPITQLPYTFMCQANWPVLTNPSDTLPFPLTEELVKLRAYEMLYLWKESQKGDGMERGSGANWQFLMQAARAEYANRLQMIRNMDRNLVDLYFTRMQRFPSAFGEPYATVEGQLNIGGW
;
A
#
# COMPACT_ATOMS: atom_id res chain seq x y z
N MET A 1 -25.69 -7.04 -2.16
CA MET A 1 -26.98 -6.63 -2.75
C MET A 1 -26.98 -5.17 -3.21
N ALA A 2 -26.35 -4.24 -2.49
CA ALA A 2 -26.33 -2.82 -2.85
C ALA A 2 -25.84 -2.52 -4.26
N PHE A 3 -24.72 -3.11 -4.68
CA PHE A 3 -24.15 -2.87 -6.00
C PHE A 3 -25.08 -3.36 -7.13
N GLN A 4 -25.66 -4.54 -6.97
CA GLN A 4 -26.59 -5.09 -7.97
C GLN A 4 -27.85 -4.22 -8.14
N ASN A 5 -28.42 -3.72 -7.03
CA ASN A 5 -29.61 -2.86 -7.05
C ASN A 5 -29.31 -1.55 -7.79
N MET A 6 -28.19 -0.91 -7.47
CA MET A 6 -27.75 0.31 -8.17
C MET A 6 -27.59 0.09 -9.67
N VAL A 7 -26.96 -1.03 -10.06
CA VAL A 7 -26.77 -1.37 -11.47
C VAL A 7 -28.10 -1.57 -12.18
N GLN A 8 -29.03 -2.34 -11.59
CA GLN A 8 -30.35 -2.60 -12.20
C GLN A 8 -31.16 -1.34 -12.40
N GLU A 9 -31.17 -0.46 -11.41
CA GLU A 9 -31.91 0.82 -11.48
C GLU A 9 -31.34 1.73 -12.57
N MET A 10 -30.03 1.83 -12.68
CA MET A 10 -29.37 2.70 -13.67
C MET A 10 -29.42 2.15 -15.09
N LEU A 11 -29.56 0.84 -15.27
CA LEU A 11 -29.80 0.24 -16.61
C LEU A 11 -31.13 0.69 -17.24
N GLY A 12 -32.06 1.22 -16.44
CA GLY A 12 -33.29 1.83 -16.97
C GLY A 12 -33.05 3.14 -17.74
N ILE A 13 -31.87 3.75 -17.67
CA ILE A 13 -31.53 4.94 -18.44
C ILE A 13 -31.29 4.54 -19.91
N PRO A 14 -32.03 5.13 -20.89
CA PRO A 14 -31.87 4.77 -22.27
C PRO A 14 -30.44 4.88 -22.79
N GLY A 15 -29.97 3.86 -23.51
CA GLY A 15 -28.64 3.83 -24.11
C GLY A 15 -27.47 3.57 -23.16
N CYS A 16 -27.73 3.26 -21.89
CA CYS A 16 -26.70 2.82 -20.97
C CYS A 16 -26.52 1.30 -21.06
N ASN A 17 -25.28 0.84 -21.17
CA ASN A 17 -24.94 -0.56 -21.07
C ASN A 17 -24.37 -0.92 -19.67
N LEU A 18 -24.34 -2.22 -19.39
CA LEU A 18 -23.89 -2.74 -18.09
C LEU A 18 -22.47 -2.27 -17.70
N GLY A 19 -21.55 -2.27 -18.67
CA GLY A 19 -20.16 -1.86 -18.44
C GLY A 19 -20.07 -0.39 -18.05
N LEU A 20 -20.73 0.48 -18.80
CA LEU A 20 -20.77 1.93 -18.50
C LEU A 20 -21.35 2.20 -17.11
N VAL A 21 -22.48 1.56 -16.77
CA VAL A 21 -23.14 1.76 -15.46
C VAL A 21 -22.20 1.34 -14.33
N LYS A 22 -21.59 0.18 -14.41
CA LYS A 22 -20.62 -0.30 -13.41
C LYS A 22 -19.43 0.66 -13.26
N THR A 23 -18.89 1.13 -14.37
CA THR A 23 -17.81 2.11 -14.38
C THR A 23 -18.22 3.40 -13.67
N LYS A 24 -19.41 3.96 -14.00
CA LYS A 24 -19.88 5.21 -13.39
C LYS A 24 -20.20 5.09 -11.91
N ILE A 25 -20.69 3.96 -11.44
CA ILE A 25 -20.87 3.71 -10.00
C ILE A 25 -19.51 3.70 -9.28
N ASN A 26 -18.50 3.05 -9.84
CA ASN A 26 -17.16 3.00 -9.23
C ASN A 26 -16.44 4.36 -9.29
N GLU A 27 -16.57 5.11 -10.40
CA GLU A 27 -16.07 6.48 -10.49
C GLU A 27 -16.76 7.40 -9.45
N ALA A 28 -18.06 7.25 -9.23
CA ALA A 28 -18.79 7.98 -8.21
C ALA A 28 -18.29 7.65 -6.81
N LEU A 29 -18.08 6.37 -6.51
CA LEU A 29 -17.53 5.95 -5.23
C LEU A 29 -16.13 6.52 -5.00
N GLN A 30 -15.27 6.49 -6.00
CA GLN A 30 -13.93 7.08 -5.93
C GLN A 30 -13.97 8.61 -5.74
N ALA A 31 -14.87 9.30 -6.44
CA ALA A 31 -15.06 10.75 -6.29
C ALA A 31 -15.45 11.09 -4.84
N ILE A 32 -16.43 10.38 -4.27
CA ILE A 32 -16.88 10.57 -2.89
C ILE A 32 -15.72 10.36 -1.91
N GLN A 33 -14.91 9.31 -2.12
CA GLN A 33 -13.75 8.99 -1.29
C GLN A 33 -12.65 10.08 -1.33
N ASN A 34 -12.59 10.83 -2.41
CA ASN A 34 -11.61 11.91 -2.58
C ASN A 34 -12.09 13.26 -2.04
N GLU A 35 -13.38 13.41 -1.78
CA GLU A 35 -13.95 14.67 -1.30
C GLU A 35 -13.76 14.90 0.22
N ASN A 36 -13.48 13.86 0.99
CA ASN A 36 -13.32 13.95 2.44
C ASN A 36 -12.43 12.81 2.96
N VAL A 37 -12.00 12.94 4.23
CA VAL A 37 -11.47 11.82 5.02
C VAL A 37 -12.63 11.13 5.69
N TRP A 38 -12.87 9.89 5.32
CA TRP A 38 -13.98 9.10 5.84
C TRP A 38 -13.50 8.09 6.88
N SER A 39 -14.33 7.81 7.88
CA SER A 39 -14.01 6.83 8.92
C SER A 39 -13.70 5.44 8.35
N PHE A 40 -14.41 5.02 7.29
CA PHE A 40 -14.18 3.74 6.62
C PHE A 40 -12.87 3.65 5.84
N GLN A 41 -12.25 4.79 5.52
CA GLN A 41 -10.94 4.84 4.91
C GLN A 41 -9.80 4.69 5.93
N LEU A 42 -10.10 4.88 7.22
CA LEU A 42 -9.12 4.74 8.29
C LEU A 42 -8.95 3.25 8.60
N GLN A 43 -7.80 2.72 8.20
CA GLN A 43 -7.46 1.32 8.38
C GLN A 43 -6.33 1.18 9.37
N THR A 44 -6.47 0.20 10.25
CA THR A 44 -5.39 -0.25 11.13
C THR A 44 -4.86 -1.57 10.61
N GLY A 45 -3.58 -1.74 10.64
CA GLY A 45 -2.91 -2.96 10.22
C GLY A 45 -1.58 -3.11 10.92
N GLY A 46 -0.80 -4.06 10.47
CA GLY A 46 0.52 -4.30 11.05
C GLY A 46 1.47 -4.92 10.04
N TRP A 47 2.74 -4.68 10.28
CA TRP A 47 3.82 -5.44 9.70
C TRP A 47 4.45 -6.31 10.78
N LEU A 48 4.83 -7.49 10.39
CA LEU A 48 5.69 -8.34 11.17
C LEU A 48 7.03 -8.34 10.44
N THR A 49 8.05 -7.73 11.03
CA THR A 49 9.37 -7.81 10.42
C THR A 49 9.84 -9.26 10.53
N PRO A 50 10.14 -9.93 9.42
CA PRO A 50 10.77 -11.23 9.53
C PRO A 50 12.14 -11.05 10.16
N SER A 51 12.55 -12.04 10.92
CA SER A 51 13.96 -12.21 11.27
C SER A 51 14.77 -12.30 9.97
N LEU A 52 16.08 -12.04 10.06
CA LEU A 52 17.02 -12.51 9.05
C LEU A 52 16.61 -13.89 8.56
N LEU A 53 16.68 -14.11 7.26
CA LEU A 53 16.33 -15.38 6.64
C LEU A 53 17.03 -16.52 7.39
N GLY A 54 16.26 -17.32 8.12
CA GLY A 54 16.77 -18.29 9.08
C GLY A 54 16.97 -17.72 10.49
N SER A 55 16.97 -18.58 11.49
CA SER A 55 17.24 -18.18 12.88
C SER A 55 18.57 -17.44 12.98
N PRO A 56 18.61 -16.25 13.57
CA PRO A 56 19.85 -15.54 13.75
C PRO A 56 20.80 -16.39 14.59
N THR A 57 21.84 -16.85 13.95
CA THR A 57 22.99 -17.37 14.68
C THR A 57 23.68 -16.19 15.34
N THR A 58 24.51 -16.43 16.33
CA THR A 58 25.31 -15.41 17.03
C THR A 58 26.18 -14.55 16.09
N THR A 59 26.23 -14.86 14.80
CA THR A 59 27.03 -14.19 13.77
C THR A 59 26.24 -13.35 12.78
N PHE A 60 24.92 -13.18 12.95
CA PHE A 60 24.04 -12.44 12.03
C PHE A 60 24.08 -12.92 10.57
N LEU A 61 24.45 -14.15 10.33
CA LEU A 61 24.45 -14.74 8.99
C LEU A 61 23.17 -15.55 8.77
N SER A 62 22.69 -15.54 7.52
CA SER A 62 21.63 -16.44 7.07
C SER A 62 22.14 -17.88 6.98
N PRO A 63 21.26 -18.89 7.09
CA PRO A 63 21.68 -20.30 7.07
C PRO A 63 22.22 -20.70 5.70
N GLY A 64 23.24 -21.53 5.71
CA GLY A 64 23.93 -22.04 4.53
C GLY A 64 24.96 -21.07 3.97
N THR A 65 25.40 -21.36 2.77
CA THR A 65 26.45 -20.62 2.06
C THR A 65 26.06 -20.33 0.63
N ILE A 66 26.70 -19.33 0.03
CA ILE A 66 26.47 -18.93 -1.34
C ILE A 66 27.73 -19.02 -2.20
N THR A 67 27.51 -19.24 -3.48
CA THR A 67 28.53 -19.14 -4.52
C THR A 67 28.13 -18.09 -5.53
N VAL A 68 29.03 -17.16 -5.83
CA VAL A 68 28.82 -16.12 -6.84
C VAL A 68 30.10 -15.81 -7.56
N THR A 69 29.99 -15.57 -8.88
CA THR A 69 31.10 -15.20 -9.74
C THR A 69 31.01 -13.70 -10.08
N PRO A 70 32.12 -12.95 -10.10
CA PRO A 70 32.10 -11.56 -10.53
C PRO A 70 31.48 -11.36 -11.91
N PHE A 71 30.81 -10.24 -12.08
CA PHE A 71 30.10 -9.83 -13.31
C PHE A 71 28.92 -10.71 -13.71
N THR A 72 28.48 -11.64 -12.85
CA THR A 72 27.20 -12.36 -13.02
C THR A 72 26.13 -11.76 -12.13
N SER A 73 24.88 -11.83 -12.53
CA SER A 73 23.73 -11.44 -11.71
C SER A 73 23.09 -12.63 -10.98
N THR A 74 23.75 -13.79 -10.99
CA THR A 74 23.20 -15.00 -10.37
C THR A 74 24.04 -15.43 -9.18
N ILE A 75 23.38 -15.68 -8.06
CA ILE A 75 23.93 -16.27 -6.85
C ILE A 75 23.31 -17.65 -6.68
N THR A 76 24.14 -18.66 -6.39
CA THR A 76 23.68 -20.02 -6.11
C THR A 76 23.85 -20.34 -4.63
N GLY A 77 22.81 -20.86 -3.99
CA GLY A 77 22.87 -21.35 -2.61
C GLY A 77 23.29 -22.82 -2.52
N ASP A 78 23.90 -23.17 -1.40
CA ASP A 78 24.03 -24.60 -1.04
C ASP A 78 22.67 -25.20 -0.64
N VAL A 79 22.63 -26.46 -0.31
CA VAL A 79 21.38 -27.17 0.08
C VAL A 79 20.67 -26.49 1.26
N THR A 80 21.41 -25.95 2.22
CA THR A 80 20.85 -25.29 3.42
C THR A 80 20.29 -23.91 3.06
N ALA A 81 21.03 -23.11 2.31
CA ALA A 81 20.56 -21.83 1.80
C ALA A 81 19.36 -22.00 0.88
N SER A 82 19.39 -22.97 -0.03
CA SER A 82 18.30 -23.31 -0.95
C SER A 82 17.02 -23.67 -0.20
N ALA A 83 17.10 -24.49 0.84
CA ALA A 83 15.96 -24.84 1.67
C ALA A 83 15.35 -23.61 2.39
N ALA A 84 16.21 -22.73 2.93
CA ALA A 84 15.77 -21.50 3.57
C ALA A 84 15.10 -20.52 2.57
N TRP A 85 15.65 -20.39 1.36
CA TRP A 85 15.07 -19.56 0.31
C TRP A 85 13.73 -20.08 -0.17
N LEU A 86 13.61 -21.39 -0.39
CA LEU A 86 12.36 -22.02 -0.78
C LEU A 86 11.28 -21.84 0.29
N ALA A 87 11.61 -21.98 1.55
CA ALA A 87 10.66 -21.81 2.64
C ALA A 87 10.14 -20.38 2.79
N THR A 88 10.97 -19.38 2.46
CA THR A 88 10.65 -17.97 2.73
C THR A 88 10.25 -17.22 1.46
N LEU A 89 10.94 -17.44 0.36
CA LEU A 89 10.79 -16.62 -0.86
C LEU A 89 9.79 -17.18 -1.87
N THR A 90 9.37 -18.44 -1.74
CA THR A 90 8.36 -19.04 -2.64
C THR A 90 6.93 -18.78 -2.19
N ASN A 91 6.69 -18.48 -0.93
CA ASN A 91 5.34 -18.14 -0.44
C ASN A 91 5.08 -16.63 -0.60
N PRO A 92 3.96 -16.31 -1.25
CA PRO A 92 3.96 -15.40 -2.41
C PRO A 92 4.62 -14.09 -2.08
N PRO A 93 4.98 -13.50 -3.02
CA PRO A 93 5.92 -12.66 -3.72
C PRO A 93 6.69 -11.71 -2.82
N LEU A 94 7.20 -12.19 -1.70
CA LEU A 94 8.09 -11.45 -0.82
C LEU A 94 9.48 -11.29 -1.44
N LEU A 95 9.81 -12.10 -2.44
CA LEU A 95 11.12 -12.14 -3.10
C LEU A 95 11.69 -10.74 -3.39
N THR A 96 10.85 -9.90 -3.96
CA THR A 96 11.25 -8.54 -4.37
C THR A 96 11.35 -7.54 -3.21
N GLN A 97 11.02 -7.96 -2.01
CA GLN A 97 11.14 -7.16 -0.79
C GLN A 97 12.44 -7.48 -0.06
N TYR A 98 13.20 -8.48 -0.51
CA TYR A 98 14.42 -8.92 0.12
C TYR A 98 15.67 -8.35 -0.54
N GLN A 99 16.65 -8.07 0.30
CA GLN A 99 18.01 -7.77 -0.07
C GLN A 99 18.95 -8.89 0.40
N ILE A 100 20.05 -9.03 -0.33
CA ILE A 100 21.13 -9.96 0.01
C ILE A 100 22.47 -9.24 -0.05
N ARG A 101 23.37 -9.60 0.87
CA ARG A 101 24.76 -9.18 0.83
C ARG A 101 25.67 -10.24 1.45
N VAL A 102 26.91 -10.23 1.05
CA VAL A 102 28.01 -10.83 1.82
C VAL A 102 28.55 -9.78 2.79
N PRO A 103 28.89 -10.11 4.04
CA PRO A 103 29.45 -9.16 4.97
C PRO A 103 30.58 -8.33 4.36
N TYR A 104 30.58 -7.04 4.64
CA TYR A 104 31.54 -6.03 4.11
C TYR A 104 31.42 -5.68 2.62
N TYR A 105 30.45 -6.23 1.89
CA TYR A 105 30.20 -5.92 0.48
C TYR A 105 28.86 -5.19 0.29
N SER A 106 28.66 -4.70 -0.93
CA SER A 106 27.47 -3.95 -1.29
C SER A 106 26.17 -4.74 -1.15
N LEU A 107 25.06 -4.02 -1.02
CA LEU A 107 23.70 -4.57 -0.99
C LEU A 107 23.20 -4.83 -2.39
N TYR A 108 22.51 -5.93 -2.60
CA TYR A 108 21.86 -6.31 -3.85
C TYR A 108 20.39 -6.64 -3.61
N ASN A 109 19.51 -6.16 -4.49
CA ASN A 109 18.12 -6.55 -4.45
C ASN A 109 17.91 -7.89 -5.17
N ILE A 110 17.05 -8.73 -4.62
CA ILE A 110 16.67 -9.99 -5.25
C ILE A 110 15.49 -9.71 -6.19
N ILE A 111 15.59 -10.10 -7.46
CA ILE A 111 14.54 -9.87 -8.46
C ILE A 111 13.86 -11.15 -8.94
N ALA A 112 14.53 -12.27 -8.89
CA ALA A 112 13.96 -13.56 -9.28
C ALA A 112 14.58 -14.71 -8.48
N LEU A 113 13.85 -15.82 -8.41
CA LEU A 113 14.29 -17.09 -7.83
C LEU A 113 14.05 -18.19 -8.85
N ASP A 114 15.10 -18.96 -9.14
CA ASP A 114 15.03 -20.17 -9.96
C ASP A 114 15.14 -21.39 -9.02
N ALA A 115 14.04 -22.11 -8.89
CA ALA A 115 13.89 -23.32 -8.09
C ALA A 115 13.91 -24.61 -8.92
N THR A 116 14.42 -24.56 -10.15
CA THR A 116 14.51 -25.74 -11.02
C THR A 116 15.32 -26.86 -10.39
N ASP A 117 16.42 -26.48 -9.71
CA ASP A 117 17.17 -27.38 -8.84
C ASP A 117 16.96 -26.99 -7.38
N THR A 118 16.21 -27.79 -6.65
CA THR A 118 15.91 -27.53 -5.24
C THR A 118 17.12 -27.73 -4.30
N SER A 119 18.17 -28.37 -4.76
CA SER A 119 19.42 -28.55 -4.01
C SER A 119 20.43 -27.41 -4.23
N ALA A 120 20.23 -26.64 -5.29
CA ALA A 120 21.11 -25.53 -5.71
C ALA A 120 20.27 -24.38 -6.29
N VAL A 121 19.36 -23.84 -5.49
CA VAL A 121 18.48 -22.73 -5.90
C VAL A 121 19.31 -21.51 -6.29
N ALA A 122 18.93 -20.85 -7.38
CA ALA A 122 19.58 -19.66 -7.85
C ALA A 122 18.72 -18.41 -7.62
N LEU A 123 19.34 -17.34 -7.13
CA LEU A 123 18.75 -16.01 -7.02
C LEU A 123 19.32 -15.12 -8.10
N THR A 124 18.45 -14.34 -8.76
CA THR A 124 18.86 -13.29 -9.69
C THR A 124 18.86 -11.94 -8.99
N LEU A 125 19.95 -11.20 -9.15
CA LEU A 125 20.17 -9.89 -8.58
C LEU A 125 19.72 -8.79 -9.54
N ASP A 126 19.43 -7.60 -9.00
CA ASP A 126 19.08 -6.39 -9.75
C ASP A 126 20.22 -5.83 -10.62
N ARG A 127 21.46 -6.20 -10.31
CA ARG A 127 22.67 -5.81 -11.01
C ARG A 127 23.74 -6.90 -10.94
N PRO A 128 24.72 -6.89 -11.86
CA PRO A 128 25.84 -7.84 -11.77
C PRO A 128 26.61 -7.70 -10.48
N TRP A 129 27.10 -8.82 -9.97
CA TRP A 129 27.98 -8.89 -8.79
C TRP A 129 29.32 -8.24 -9.12
N MET A 130 29.62 -7.13 -8.48
CA MET A 130 30.84 -6.34 -8.75
C MET A 130 31.97 -6.64 -7.77
N GLU A 131 31.72 -7.49 -6.79
CA GLU A 131 32.63 -7.83 -5.71
C GLU A 131 33.47 -9.08 -6.05
N PRO A 132 34.50 -9.43 -5.24
CA PRO A 132 35.25 -10.66 -5.43
C PRO A 132 34.37 -11.91 -5.44
N ALA A 133 34.82 -12.96 -6.15
CA ALA A 133 34.14 -14.24 -6.17
C ALA A 133 33.96 -14.79 -4.77
N GLN A 134 32.81 -15.38 -4.51
CA GLN A 134 32.54 -16.09 -3.27
C GLN A 134 32.32 -17.58 -3.59
N THR A 135 32.99 -18.43 -2.86
CA THR A 135 32.77 -19.87 -2.91
C THR A 135 32.49 -20.35 -1.47
N ASN A 136 31.28 -20.82 -1.25
CA ASN A 136 30.80 -21.16 0.10
C ASN A 136 30.92 -19.99 1.09
N GLY A 137 30.63 -18.77 0.61
CA GLY A 137 30.65 -17.55 1.41
C GLY A 137 29.41 -17.44 2.32
N GLY A 138 29.61 -16.95 3.56
CA GLY A 138 28.51 -16.58 4.42
C GLY A 138 27.77 -15.37 3.85
N TYR A 139 26.46 -15.27 4.04
CA TYR A 139 25.63 -14.19 3.51
C TYR A 139 24.57 -13.75 4.51
N MET A 140 23.97 -12.61 4.26
CA MET A 140 22.82 -12.08 4.96
C MET A 140 21.72 -11.80 3.94
N ALA A 141 20.54 -12.36 4.13
CA ALA A 141 19.34 -12.03 3.39
C ALA A 141 18.25 -11.59 4.37
N TYR A 142 17.63 -10.45 4.12
CA TYR A 142 16.63 -9.88 5.00
C TYR A 142 15.57 -9.11 4.21
N GLN A 143 14.40 -9.00 4.79
CA GLN A 143 13.37 -8.16 4.20
C GLN A 143 13.71 -6.70 4.47
N ALA A 144 13.95 -5.95 3.40
CA ALA A 144 14.25 -4.53 3.47
C ALA A 144 13.00 -3.66 3.25
N TYR A 145 12.06 -4.15 2.45
CA TYR A 145 10.93 -3.35 1.99
C TYR A 145 9.60 -3.90 2.48
N TYR A 146 8.75 -3.01 2.92
CA TYR A 146 7.42 -3.29 3.48
C TYR A 146 6.37 -2.57 2.63
N PRO A 147 5.40 -3.31 2.06
CA PRO A 147 4.39 -2.70 1.21
C PRO A 147 3.35 -1.95 2.04
N ALA A 148 2.87 -0.84 1.50
CA ALA A 148 1.67 -0.20 1.99
C ALA A 148 0.45 -1.09 1.73
N PRO A 149 -0.64 -0.95 2.49
CA PRO A 149 -1.91 -1.63 2.20
C PRO A 149 -2.45 -1.30 0.81
N ALA A 150 -3.26 -2.20 0.26
CA ALA A 150 -3.94 -1.94 -1.00
C ALA A 150 -4.82 -0.69 -0.90
N GLY A 151 -4.81 0.14 -1.96
CA GLY A 151 -5.56 1.40 -1.98
C GLY A 151 -4.99 2.51 -1.08
N PHE A 152 -3.80 2.34 -0.55
CA PHE A 152 -3.13 3.30 0.33
C PHE A 152 -3.12 4.72 -0.22
N LYS A 153 -3.38 5.69 0.65
CA LYS A 153 -3.27 7.13 0.35
C LYS A 153 -2.22 7.81 1.21
N ARG A 154 -2.29 7.64 2.52
CA ARG A 154 -1.33 8.25 3.46
C ARG A 154 -1.31 7.53 4.81
N TRP A 155 -0.19 7.68 5.51
CA TRP A 155 -0.01 7.24 6.88
C TRP A 155 -0.49 8.30 7.87
N TYR A 156 -0.99 7.84 9.01
CA TYR A 156 -1.21 8.68 10.19
C TYR A 156 -0.23 8.35 11.30
N ASN A 157 0.04 7.06 11.50
CA ASN A 157 0.92 6.60 12.56
C ASN A 157 1.50 5.24 12.21
N ILE A 158 2.77 5.01 12.57
CA ILE A 158 3.42 3.71 12.57
C ILE A 158 4.12 3.57 13.92
N ARG A 159 3.90 2.45 14.60
CA ARG A 159 4.39 2.22 15.94
C ARG A 159 4.99 0.83 16.09
N ASP A 160 6.15 0.76 16.75
CA ASP A 160 6.68 -0.47 17.32
C ASP A 160 5.85 -0.83 18.55
N THR A 161 5.16 -1.96 18.51
CA THR A 161 4.31 -2.41 19.63
C THR A 161 5.09 -3.04 20.77
N THR A 162 6.28 -3.54 20.51
CA THR A 162 7.13 -4.16 21.54
C THR A 162 7.69 -3.11 22.49
N ASN A 163 8.22 -2.03 21.94
CA ASN A 163 8.86 -0.97 22.73
C ASN A 163 7.95 0.26 22.89
N ASN A 164 6.74 0.20 22.32
CA ASN A 164 5.73 1.27 22.39
C ASN A 164 6.22 2.63 21.84
N ASN A 165 7.14 2.58 20.87
CA ASN A 165 7.71 3.77 20.25
C ASN A 165 6.98 4.10 18.94
N GLN A 166 6.68 5.37 18.74
CA GLN A 166 6.25 5.87 17.44
C GLN A 166 7.47 6.02 16.55
N MET A 167 7.32 5.64 15.28
CA MET A 167 8.39 5.77 14.31
C MET A 167 8.36 7.14 13.64
N ASP A 168 9.53 7.71 13.42
CA ASP A 168 9.69 8.97 12.73
C ASP A 168 9.86 8.76 11.22
N TRP A 169 9.62 9.82 10.44
CA TRP A 169 9.75 9.82 9.00
C TRP A 169 11.09 10.41 8.57
N TRP A 170 11.83 9.64 7.78
CA TRP A 170 13.05 10.11 7.13
C TRP A 170 12.94 9.97 5.63
N SER A 171 13.64 10.85 4.90
CA SER A 171 13.83 10.69 3.45
C SER A 171 15.02 9.76 3.17
N LYS A 172 15.04 9.15 1.99
CA LYS A 172 16.19 8.34 1.55
C LYS A 172 17.49 9.15 1.58
N THR A 173 17.43 10.42 1.17
CA THR A 173 18.59 11.32 1.20
C THR A 173 19.13 11.54 2.62
N GLN A 174 18.25 11.64 3.63
CA GLN A 174 18.69 11.78 5.02
C GLN A 174 19.41 10.54 5.52
N ILE A 175 18.94 9.34 5.14
CA ILE A 175 19.63 8.09 5.46
C ILE A 175 20.98 8.00 4.75
N ASP A 176 21.02 8.30 3.46
CA ASP A 176 22.26 8.25 2.68
C ASP A 176 23.30 9.24 3.21
N LEU A 177 22.87 10.41 3.72
CA LEU A 177 23.76 11.37 4.38
C LEU A 177 24.17 10.92 5.80
N ALA A 178 23.31 10.23 6.52
CA ALA A 178 23.64 9.71 7.85
C ALA A 178 24.55 8.48 7.77
N ASN A 179 24.50 7.73 6.66
CA ASN A 179 25.36 6.61 6.32
C ASN A 179 26.48 7.10 5.39
N GLU A 180 27.53 7.64 5.96
CA GLU A 180 28.74 7.99 5.18
C GLU A 180 29.40 6.76 4.51
N ASP A 181 29.12 5.57 5.05
CA ASP A 181 29.62 4.30 4.57
C ASP A 181 28.46 3.46 4.04
N ALA A 182 28.31 3.40 2.71
CA ALA A 182 27.28 2.61 2.05
C ALA A 182 27.38 1.10 2.33
N GLU A 183 28.51 0.65 2.85
CA GLU A 183 28.76 -0.73 3.27
C GLU A 183 28.24 -1.01 4.69
N ARG A 184 28.03 0.03 5.48
CA ARG A 184 27.57 -0.07 6.86
C ARG A 184 26.05 -0.19 6.92
N THR A 185 25.56 -1.39 7.04
CA THR A 185 24.17 -1.66 7.38
C THR A 185 24.08 -1.75 8.89
N ASP A 186 23.54 -0.71 9.51
CA ASP A 186 23.25 -0.77 10.93
C ASP A 186 22.01 -1.63 11.13
N PHE A 187 22.19 -2.78 11.72
CA PHE A 187 21.12 -3.62 12.21
C PHE A 187 20.83 -3.26 13.65
N ALA A 188 19.65 -2.74 13.91
CA ALA A 188 19.20 -2.38 15.24
C ALA A 188 17.66 -2.39 15.28
N GLN A 189 17.11 -1.92 16.37
CA GLN A 189 15.70 -1.63 16.43
C GLN A 189 15.37 -0.46 15.51
N PRO A 190 14.45 -0.62 14.55
CA PRO A 190 14.01 0.47 13.68
C PRO A 190 13.39 1.64 14.42
N LEU A 191 13.80 2.83 14.06
CA LEU A 191 13.29 4.10 14.60
C LEU A 191 12.62 4.95 13.51
N TYR A 192 12.99 4.72 12.25
CA TYR A 192 12.56 5.54 11.12
C TYR A 192 11.87 4.71 10.06
N VAL A 193 10.90 5.34 9.41
CA VAL A 193 10.23 4.85 8.20
C VAL A 193 10.64 5.70 7.02
N VAL A 194 11.08 5.07 5.96
CA VAL A 194 11.64 5.72 4.77
C VAL A 194 10.83 5.32 3.56
N PRO A 195 10.25 6.26 2.81
CA PRO A 195 9.66 5.95 1.53
C PRO A 195 10.73 5.45 0.55
N TYR A 196 10.56 4.26 0.01
CA TYR A 196 11.48 3.71 -0.98
C TYR A 196 11.04 4.03 -2.43
N GLY A 197 9.77 3.84 -2.73
CA GLY A 197 9.19 4.05 -4.05
C GLY A 197 8.03 3.11 -4.31
N GLN A 198 7.57 3.08 -5.56
CA GLN A 198 6.50 2.19 -5.99
C GLN A 198 7.09 0.89 -6.53
N ASP A 199 6.49 -0.25 -6.19
CA ASP A 199 6.88 -1.53 -6.78
C ASP A 199 6.42 -1.59 -8.24
N THR A 200 7.36 -1.49 -9.15
CA THR A 200 7.13 -1.52 -10.60
C THR A 200 7.39 -2.89 -11.23
N ARG A 201 7.72 -3.89 -10.44
CA ARG A 201 8.11 -5.21 -10.92
C ARG A 201 6.89 -6.04 -11.29
N THR A 202 6.74 -6.33 -12.57
CA THR A 202 5.67 -7.19 -13.10
C THR A 202 5.73 -8.58 -12.48
N GLY A 203 4.59 -9.07 -11.99
CA GLY A 203 4.50 -10.39 -11.33
C GLY A 203 4.70 -10.35 -9.81
N SER A 204 5.08 -9.22 -9.23
CA SER A 204 5.05 -9.03 -7.78
C SER A 204 3.60 -8.91 -7.29
N ALA A 205 3.26 -9.53 -6.15
CA ALA A 205 1.93 -9.33 -5.53
C ALA A 205 1.77 -7.91 -4.96
N THR A 206 2.86 -7.19 -4.80
CA THR A 206 2.86 -5.79 -4.36
C THR A 206 3.00 -4.81 -5.51
N TYR A 207 2.86 -5.29 -6.77
CA TYR A 207 2.93 -4.43 -7.95
C TYR A 207 2.01 -3.23 -7.83
N GLY A 208 2.57 -2.04 -8.05
CA GLY A 208 1.86 -0.78 -7.92
C GLY A 208 1.69 -0.25 -6.49
N GLN A 209 2.09 -1.00 -5.46
CA GLN A 209 2.05 -0.52 -4.08
C GLN A 209 3.30 0.30 -3.75
N MET A 210 3.13 1.27 -2.86
CA MET A 210 4.26 1.99 -2.26
C MET A 210 5.01 1.07 -1.31
N LEU A 211 6.32 1.06 -1.42
CA LEU A 211 7.24 0.33 -0.54
C LEU A 211 7.90 1.29 0.44
N TYR A 212 8.12 0.82 1.63
CA TYR A 212 8.78 1.53 2.73
C TYR A 212 9.92 0.69 3.27
N GLU A 213 10.99 1.34 3.68
CA GLU A 213 12.13 0.75 4.35
C GLU A 213 12.07 1.12 5.83
N LEU A 214 12.38 0.18 6.72
CA LEU A 214 12.51 0.44 8.15
C LEU A 214 14.00 0.61 8.49
N TRP A 215 14.35 1.71 9.13
CA TRP A 215 15.74 2.05 9.42
C TRP A 215 15.95 2.31 10.93
N PRO A 216 17.02 1.79 11.55
CA PRO A 216 17.90 0.72 11.06
C PRO A 216 17.16 -0.56 10.71
N HIS A 217 17.79 -1.47 9.95
CA HIS A 217 17.14 -2.73 9.60
C HIS A 217 16.91 -3.60 10.82
N PRO A 218 15.73 -4.24 10.97
CA PRO A 218 15.42 -5.07 12.12
C PRO A 218 16.26 -6.36 12.14
N ILE A 219 16.90 -6.65 13.28
CA ILE A 219 17.63 -7.91 13.52
C ILE A 219 16.66 -9.02 13.92
N THR A 220 15.67 -8.67 14.74
CA THR A 220 14.72 -9.62 15.32
C THR A 220 13.32 -9.36 14.75
N GLN A 221 12.48 -10.37 14.84
CA GLN A 221 11.10 -10.25 14.47
C GLN A 221 10.38 -9.30 15.45
N LEU A 222 9.93 -8.17 14.95
CA LEU A 222 9.21 -7.16 15.72
C LEU A 222 7.86 -6.87 15.09
N PRO A 223 6.79 -6.78 15.89
CA PRO A 223 5.48 -6.39 15.40
C PRO A 223 5.36 -4.86 15.36
N TYR A 224 4.99 -4.35 14.21
CA TYR A 224 4.65 -2.94 13.99
C TYR A 224 3.17 -2.82 13.72
N THR A 225 2.53 -1.83 14.33
CA THR A 225 1.16 -1.45 13.99
C THR A 225 1.14 -0.12 13.28
N PHE A 226 0.22 0.03 12.37
CA PHE A 226 0.04 1.28 11.66
C PHE A 226 -1.43 1.67 11.56
N MET A 227 -1.66 2.97 11.40
CA MET A 227 -2.91 3.52 10.94
C MET A 227 -2.67 4.32 9.67
N CYS A 228 -3.49 4.05 8.66
CA CYS A 228 -3.39 4.70 7.37
C CYS A 228 -4.77 5.04 6.82
N GLN A 229 -4.79 5.89 5.81
CA GLN A 229 -5.95 6.10 4.95
C GLN A 229 -5.78 5.25 3.69
N ALA A 230 -6.80 4.48 3.36
CA ALA A 230 -6.85 3.71 2.13
C ALA A 230 -8.22 3.82 1.45
N ASN A 231 -8.21 3.71 0.13
CA ASN A 231 -9.46 3.70 -0.63
C ASN A 231 -10.22 2.39 -0.42
N TRP A 232 -11.53 2.49 -0.40
CA TRP A 232 -12.39 1.32 -0.50
C TRP A 232 -12.21 0.65 -1.87
N PRO A 233 -12.19 -0.69 -1.92
CA PRO A 233 -11.98 -1.40 -3.17
C PRO A 233 -13.09 -1.14 -4.18
N VAL A 234 -12.79 -1.35 -5.45
CA VAL A 234 -13.75 -1.26 -6.55
C VAL A 234 -14.80 -2.34 -6.41
N LEU A 235 -16.07 -1.97 -6.58
CA LEU A 235 -17.19 -2.90 -6.56
C LEU A 235 -17.23 -3.71 -7.86
N THR A 236 -17.09 -5.02 -7.75
CA THR A 236 -17.03 -5.94 -8.91
C THR A 236 -18.14 -6.99 -8.88
N ASN A 237 -18.41 -7.52 -7.68
CA ASN A 237 -19.37 -8.60 -7.48
C ASN A 237 -20.77 -8.06 -7.16
N PRO A 238 -21.82 -8.75 -7.60
CA PRO A 238 -23.20 -8.36 -7.28
C PRO A 238 -23.51 -8.29 -5.79
N SER A 239 -22.76 -9.03 -4.96
CA SER A 239 -22.89 -9.08 -3.51
C SER A 239 -22.13 -7.99 -2.77
N ASP A 240 -21.30 -7.21 -3.47
CA ASP A 240 -20.49 -6.17 -2.84
C ASP A 240 -21.37 -5.13 -2.16
N THR A 241 -20.91 -4.69 -0.99
CA THR A 241 -21.62 -3.72 -0.13
C THR A 241 -20.84 -2.43 -0.06
N LEU A 242 -21.56 -1.34 0.19
CA LEU A 242 -20.95 -0.05 0.46
C LEU A 242 -20.44 0.03 1.90
N PRO A 243 -19.34 0.76 2.14
CA PRO A 243 -18.87 0.99 3.50
C PRO A 243 -19.81 1.97 4.24
N PHE A 244 -20.04 1.72 5.52
CA PHE A 244 -20.72 2.69 6.37
C PHE A 244 -19.85 3.95 6.53
N PRO A 245 -20.39 5.20 6.50
CA PRO A 245 -21.81 5.55 6.47
C PRO A 245 -22.38 5.80 5.06
N LEU A 246 -21.70 5.41 3.99
CA LEU A 246 -22.20 5.65 2.63
C LEU A 246 -23.50 4.89 2.37
N THR A 247 -24.45 5.60 1.77
CA THR A 247 -25.74 5.03 1.38
C THR A 247 -25.77 4.79 -0.14
N GLU A 248 -26.57 3.80 -0.57
CA GLU A 248 -26.79 3.54 -2.00
C GLU A 248 -27.25 4.78 -2.73
N GLU A 249 -28.15 5.55 -2.10
CA GLU A 249 -28.69 6.77 -2.69
C GLU A 249 -27.63 7.84 -2.95
N LEU A 250 -26.69 8.02 -2.03
CA LEU A 250 -25.60 8.99 -2.23
C LEU A 250 -24.74 8.61 -3.44
N VAL A 251 -24.35 7.34 -3.52
CA VAL A 251 -23.53 6.85 -4.63
C VAL A 251 -24.31 6.91 -5.94
N LYS A 252 -25.61 6.55 -5.93
CA LYS A 252 -26.50 6.67 -7.10
C LYS A 252 -26.60 8.09 -7.60
N LEU A 253 -26.85 9.06 -6.73
CA LEU A 253 -26.97 10.48 -7.13
C LEU A 253 -25.70 10.98 -7.81
N ARG A 254 -24.52 10.62 -7.28
CA ARG A 254 -23.24 10.96 -7.91
C ARG A 254 -23.05 10.26 -9.25
N ALA A 255 -23.39 8.98 -9.33
CA ALA A 255 -23.33 8.23 -10.57
C ALA A 255 -24.34 8.73 -11.63
N TYR A 256 -25.55 9.14 -11.22
CA TYR A 256 -26.53 9.79 -12.11
C TYR A 256 -25.99 11.11 -12.66
N GLU A 257 -25.39 11.95 -11.83
CA GLU A 257 -24.75 13.18 -12.31
C GLU A 257 -23.75 12.89 -13.43
N MET A 258 -22.89 11.87 -13.23
CA MET A 258 -21.88 11.47 -14.22
C MET A 258 -22.51 10.85 -15.48
N LEU A 259 -23.57 10.06 -15.34
CA LEU A 259 -24.28 9.47 -16.47
C LEU A 259 -25.02 10.53 -17.29
N TYR A 260 -25.68 11.49 -16.65
CA TYR A 260 -26.38 12.57 -17.34
C TYR A 260 -25.40 13.52 -18.03
N LEU A 261 -24.24 13.77 -17.42
CA LEU A 261 -23.17 14.53 -18.07
C LEU A 261 -22.65 13.81 -19.33
N TRP A 262 -22.46 12.50 -19.24
CA TRP A 262 -22.07 11.69 -20.38
C TRP A 262 -23.15 11.72 -21.48
N LYS A 263 -24.44 11.61 -21.12
CA LYS A 263 -25.56 11.74 -22.06
C LYS A 263 -25.61 13.09 -22.74
N GLU A 264 -25.39 14.17 -22.00
CA GLU A 264 -25.35 15.52 -22.57
C GLU A 264 -24.22 15.67 -23.58
N SER A 265 -23.04 15.06 -23.30
CA SER A 265 -21.90 15.06 -24.23
C SER A 265 -22.19 14.33 -25.55
N GLN A 266 -23.03 13.28 -25.53
CA GLN A 266 -23.43 12.52 -26.73
C GLN A 266 -24.40 13.28 -27.66
N LYS A 267 -25.09 14.29 -27.17
CA LYS A 267 -25.98 15.09 -28.02
C LYS A 267 -25.26 15.81 -29.17
N GLY A 268 -23.97 16.13 -28.98
CA GLY A 268 -23.13 16.76 -30.00
C GLY A 268 -22.85 15.85 -31.22
N ASP A 269 -22.85 14.55 -31.02
CA ASP A 269 -22.49 13.56 -32.05
C ASP A 269 -23.64 13.06 -32.89
N GLY A 270 -24.83 13.62 -32.76
CA GLY A 270 -26.01 13.31 -33.59
C GLY A 270 -26.68 11.96 -33.27
N MET A 271 -26.21 11.20 -32.30
CA MET A 271 -26.74 9.88 -31.95
C MET A 271 -28.11 9.91 -31.23
N GLU A 272 -28.53 11.01 -30.64
CA GLU A 272 -29.80 11.11 -29.93
C GLU A 272 -30.66 12.29 -30.39
N ARG A 273 -31.00 12.35 -31.70
CA ARG A 273 -31.98 13.31 -32.22
C ARG A 273 -33.43 12.90 -31.88
N GLY A 274 -33.77 12.70 -30.63
CA GLY A 274 -35.15 12.29 -30.33
C GLY A 274 -35.51 12.14 -28.87
N SER A 275 -34.56 12.13 -27.94
CA SER A 275 -34.94 12.09 -26.52
C SER A 275 -35.30 13.52 -26.08
N GLY A 276 -36.56 13.78 -25.81
CA GLY A 276 -37.03 15.05 -25.22
C GLY A 276 -36.56 15.26 -23.78
N ALA A 277 -35.66 14.43 -23.30
CA ALA A 277 -35.14 14.53 -21.95
C ALA A 277 -34.12 15.67 -21.83
N ASN A 278 -34.34 16.54 -20.87
CA ASN A 278 -33.39 17.59 -20.51
C ASN A 278 -32.33 17.03 -19.55
N TRP A 279 -31.28 16.40 -20.11
CA TRP A 279 -30.22 15.78 -19.33
C TRP A 279 -29.50 16.79 -18.45
N GLN A 280 -29.35 18.03 -18.89
CA GLN A 280 -28.73 19.08 -18.10
C GLN A 280 -29.55 19.41 -16.84
N PHE A 281 -30.87 19.49 -16.95
CA PHE A 281 -31.73 19.68 -15.78
C PHE A 281 -31.65 18.51 -14.80
N LEU A 282 -31.69 17.27 -15.30
CA LEU A 282 -31.58 16.08 -14.47
C LEU A 282 -30.22 16.01 -13.77
N MET A 283 -29.14 16.36 -14.46
CA MET A 283 -27.80 16.44 -13.88
C MET A 283 -27.76 17.49 -12.76
N GLN A 284 -28.32 18.69 -12.96
CA GLN A 284 -28.32 19.72 -11.93
C GLN A 284 -29.17 19.31 -10.72
N ALA A 285 -30.31 18.68 -10.93
CA ALA A 285 -31.15 18.18 -9.86
C ALA A 285 -30.41 17.07 -9.03
N ALA A 286 -29.80 16.10 -9.70
CA ALA A 286 -29.00 15.05 -9.03
C ALA A 286 -27.84 15.66 -8.24
N ARG A 287 -27.16 16.66 -8.79
CA ARG A 287 -26.05 17.36 -8.12
C ARG A 287 -26.49 18.12 -6.87
N ALA A 288 -27.61 18.82 -6.93
CA ALA A 288 -28.15 19.56 -5.79
C ALA A 288 -28.57 18.62 -4.65
N GLU A 289 -29.24 17.51 -4.98
CA GLU A 289 -29.64 16.52 -4.00
C GLU A 289 -28.40 15.78 -3.41
N TYR A 290 -27.43 15.43 -4.25
CA TYR A 290 -26.16 14.89 -3.82
C TYR A 290 -25.45 15.78 -2.78
N ALA A 291 -25.34 17.08 -3.04
CA ALA A 291 -24.69 18.02 -2.12
C ALA A 291 -25.36 18.07 -0.74
N ASN A 292 -26.71 18.07 -0.72
CA ASN A 292 -27.47 18.06 0.52
C ASN A 292 -27.23 16.76 1.33
N ARG A 293 -27.32 15.61 0.68
CA ARG A 293 -27.12 14.31 1.34
C ARG A 293 -25.67 14.12 1.78
N LEU A 294 -24.72 14.55 0.96
CA LEU A 294 -23.30 14.50 1.30
C LEU A 294 -23.01 15.25 2.60
N GLN A 295 -23.59 16.44 2.77
CA GLN A 295 -23.39 17.22 4.00
C GLN A 295 -23.95 16.50 5.24
N MET A 296 -25.10 15.85 5.12
CA MET A 296 -25.67 15.06 6.21
C MET A 296 -24.76 13.90 6.60
N ILE A 297 -24.26 13.14 5.63
CA ILE A 297 -23.40 12.00 5.85
C ILE A 297 -22.02 12.43 6.41
N ARG A 298 -21.47 13.54 5.92
CA ARG A 298 -20.24 14.14 6.49
C ARG A 298 -20.39 14.49 7.96
N ASN A 299 -21.50 15.06 8.35
CA ASN A 299 -21.75 15.41 9.76
C ASN A 299 -21.85 14.15 10.64
N MET A 300 -22.44 13.07 10.12
CA MET A 300 -22.50 11.79 10.84
C MET A 300 -21.11 11.15 10.96
N ASP A 301 -20.34 11.17 9.89
CA ASP A 301 -19.02 10.54 9.83
C ASP A 301 -17.96 11.31 10.63
N ARG A 302 -18.06 12.64 10.69
CA ARG A 302 -17.13 13.49 11.42
C ARG A 302 -16.97 13.06 12.87
N ASN A 303 -18.06 12.73 13.54
CA ASN A 303 -18.02 12.27 14.93
C ASN A 303 -17.22 10.95 15.07
N LEU A 304 -17.29 10.07 14.07
CA LEU A 304 -16.53 8.81 14.05
C LEU A 304 -15.04 9.07 13.80
N VAL A 305 -14.73 9.94 12.86
CA VAL A 305 -13.34 10.35 12.57
C VAL A 305 -12.73 11.03 13.80
N ASP A 306 -13.44 11.96 14.42
CA ASP A 306 -12.97 12.65 15.63
C ASP A 306 -12.72 11.67 16.78
N LEU A 307 -13.56 10.65 16.95
CA LEU A 307 -13.33 9.59 17.95
C LEU A 307 -12.05 8.80 17.69
N TYR A 308 -11.71 8.52 16.44
CA TYR A 308 -10.45 7.87 16.09
C TYR A 308 -9.25 8.70 16.51
N PHE A 309 -9.25 9.98 16.18
CA PHE A 309 -8.14 10.89 16.49
C PHE A 309 -8.06 11.22 17.99
N THR A 310 -9.19 11.42 18.67
CA THR A 310 -9.20 11.68 20.11
C THR A 310 -8.67 10.50 20.91
N ARG A 311 -8.92 9.27 20.49
CA ARG A 311 -8.35 8.08 21.13
C ARG A 311 -6.84 8.01 20.98
N MET A 312 -6.28 8.48 19.88
CA MET A 312 -4.83 8.52 19.68
C MET A 312 -4.14 9.59 20.56
N GLN A 313 -4.80 10.71 20.81
CA GLN A 313 -4.28 11.76 21.70
C GLN A 313 -4.22 11.35 23.19
N ARG A 314 -4.94 10.30 23.60
CA ARG A 314 -4.98 9.83 25.00
C ARG A 314 -3.84 8.90 25.40
N PHE A 315 -2.95 8.55 24.51
CA PHE A 315 -1.74 7.83 24.88
C PHE A 315 -0.62 8.86 25.12
N PRO A 316 -0.32 9.22 26.39
CA PRO A 316 0.82 10.08 26.67
C PRO A 316 2.07 9.37 26.11
N SER A 317 2.91 10.14 25.41
CA SER A 317 4.25 9.64 25.10
C SER A 317 4.93 9.31 26.42
N ALA A 318 5.72 8.26 26.46
CA ALA A 318 6.52 7.91 27.65
C ALA A 318 7.46 9.04 28.10
N PHE A 319 7.58 10.10 27.30
CA PHE A 319 8.43 11.26 27.52
C PHE A 319 7.68 12.57 27.80
N GLY A 320 6.35 12.54 28.02
CA GLY A 320 5.60 13.71 28.49
C GLY A 320 5.46 14.86 27.49
N GLU A 321 5.96 14.75 26.28
CA GLU A 321 5.70 15.72 25.22
C GLU A 321 4.26 15.56 24.74
N PRO A 322 3.43 16.62 24.76
CA PRO A 322 2.14 16.56 24.07
C PRO A 322 2.47 16.36 22.59
N TYR A 323 1.94 15.30 21.98
CA TYR A 323 2.00 15.13 20.54
C TYR A 323 1.66 16.46 19.88
N ALA A 324 2.56 16.96 19.04
CA ALA A 324 2.26 18.05 18.14
C ALA A 324 0.92 17.71 17.50
N THR A 325 -0.08 18.45 17.86
CA THR A 325 -1.46 18.15 17.62
C THR A 325 -1.65 17.79 16.15
N VAL A 326 -2.34 16.71 15.88
CA VAL A 326 -2.81 16.31 14.55
C VAL A 326 -3.53 17.47 13.83
N GLU A 327 -3.97 18.50 14.57
CA GLU A 327 -4.46 19.77 14.05
C GLU A 327 -3.50 20.45 13.05
N GLY A 328 -2.19 20.37 13.24
CA GLY A 328 -1.22 20.90 12.28
C GLY A 328 -1.15 20.10 10.98
N GLN A 329 -1.55 18.83 11.00
CA GLN A 329 -1.60 17.98 9.80
C GLN A 329 -2.97 17.95 9.12
N LEU A 330 -4.06 18.23 9.86
CA LEU A 330 -5.39 18.37 9.30
C LEU A 330 -5.61 19.71 8.56
N ASN A 331 -4.83 20.73 8.86
CA ASN A 331 -4.90 22.02 8.18
C ASN A 331 -4.14 22.10 6.85
N ILE A 332 -3.55 21.01 6.35
CA ILE A 332 -2.94 20.97 5.00
C ILE A 332 -3.96 20.48 3.96
N GLY A 333 -5.22 20.72 4.17
CA GLY A 333 -6.30 20.32 3.26
C GLY A 333 -7.10 21.47 2.69
N GLY A 334 -6.53 22.64 2.59
CA GLY A 334 -7.13 23.77 1.90
C GLY A 334 -6.42 24.01 0.56
N TRP A 335 -6.74 23.24 -0.47
CA TRP A 335 -6.62 23.57 -1.89
C TRP A 335 -7.73 22.89 -2.64
#